data_8b26db488fee8b2bb2b0477164126797
#
_entry.id   8b26db488fee8b2bb2b0477164126797
#
_cell.length_a   1.000
_cell.length_b   1.000
_cell.length_c   1.000
_cell.angle_alpha   90.00
_cell.angle_beta   90.00
_cell.angle_gamma   90.00
#
_symmetry.space_group_name_H-M   'P 1'
#
loop_
_entity.id
_entity.type
_entity.pdbx_description
1 polymer ?
#
loop_
_entity_poly.entity_id
_entity_poly.type
_entity_poly.pdbx_seq_one_letter_code
_entity_poly.pdbx_strand_id
1 'polypeptide(L)'
;AKHPFNTVNILKLNLSPINIIDLNPDNAETLNNVINETLKEYHNPLLIFPGDNSLNKKALVNSLDSFDALVFIDGTWKKSKKIFFQSSLLQKLNSYKIDIENKSTYEIRKSSLEYSLSTIEAVSEVLKLFETSFNDQEFLNPFFKMIEIQKNLIPKKRE
;
A
#
# COMPACT_ATOMS: atom_id res chain seq x y z
N ALA A 1 4.58 -20.06 2.56
CA ALA A 1 3.63 -20.31 1.49
C ALA A 1 3.10 -18.96 1.02
N LYS A 2 3.30 -18.63 -0.27
CA LYS A 2 2.74 -17.40 -0.86
C LYS A 2 1.22 -17.55 -0.82
N HIS A 3 0.55 -16.63 -0.13
CA HIS A 3 -0.90 -16.63 -0.07
C HIS A 3 -1.42 -16.39 -1.50
N PRO A 4 -2.24 -17.28 -2.10
CA PRO A 4 -2.64 -17.19 -3.50
C PRO A 4 -3.42 -15.92 -3.85
N PHE A 5 -3.84 -15.15 -2.85
CA PHE A 5 -4.66 -13.95 -2.94
C PHE A 5 -3.91 -12.68 -2.54
N ASN A 6 -2.61 -12.61 -2.86
CA ASN A 6 -1.82 -11.41 -2.61
C ASN A 6 -2.14 -10.33 -3.66
N THR A 7 -2.67 -9.19 -3.21
CA THR A 7 -3.03 -8.03 -4.06
C THR A 7 -1.82 -7.47 -4.81
N VAL A 8 -0.59 -7.68 -4.32
CA VAL A 8 0.67 -7.29 -4.97
C VAL A 8 0.82 -7.93 -6.36
N ASN A 9 0.32 -9.15 -6.57
CA ASN A 9 0.36 -9.78 -7.90
C ASN A 9 -0.53 -9.04 -8.92
N ILE A 10 -1.64 -8.47 -8.47
CA ILE A 10 -2.52 -7.65 -9.31
C ILE A 10 -1.83 -6.32 -9.65
N LEU A 11 -1.12 -5.72 -8.68
CA LEU A 11 -0.36 -4.48 -8.92
C LEU A 11 0.70 -4.67 -10.01
N LYS A 12 1.41 -5.80 -10.03
CA LYS A 12 2.41 -6.13 -11.07
C LYS A 12 1.83 -6.16 -12.48
N LEU A 13 0.56 -6.50 -12.63
CA LEU A 13 -0.11 -6.57 -13.92
C LEU A 13 -0.60 -5.20 -14.41
N ASN A 14 -0.85 -4.28 -13.47
CA ASN A 14 -1.54 -3.01 -13.76
C ASN A 14 -0.61 -1.78 -13.69
N LEU A 15 0.58 -1.92 -13.09
CA LEU A 15 1.51 -0.80 -12.90
C LEU A 15 2.87 -1.08 -13.52
N SER A 16 3.41 -0.08 -14.20
CA SER A 16 4.78 -0.08 -14.71
C SER A 16 5.30 1.38 -14.76
N PRO A 17 6.45 1.67 -14.17
CA PRO A 17 7.32 0.75 -13.44
C PRO A 17 6.82 0.44 -12.01
N ILE A 18 7.03 -0.78 -11.55
CA ILE A 18 6.81 -1.20 -10.18
C ILE A 18 7.97 -2.06 -9.69
N ASN A 19 8.51 -1.74 -8.52
CA ASN A 19 9.54 -2.53 -7.86
C ASN A 19 8.96 -3.17 -6.60
N ILE A 20 9.06 -4.50 -6.46
CA ILE A 20 8.52 -5.24 -5.32
C ILE A 20 9.65 -5.98 -4.63
N ILE A 21 9.82 -5.71 -3.34
CA ILE A 21 10.90 -6.19 -2.53
C ILE A 21 10.36 -6.96 -1.36
N ASP A 22 10.83 -8.20 -1.21
CA ASP A 22 10.50 -9.02 -0.06
C ASP A 22 11.42 -8.65 1.11
N LEU A 23 10.83 -8.19 2.21
CA LEU A 23 11.54 -7.82 3.42
C LEU A 23 11.27 -8.82 4.55
N ASN A 24 12.35 -9.23 5.22
CA ASN A 24 12.26 -9.99 6.46
C ASN A 24 12.40 -9.06 7.67
N PRO A 25 11.31 -8.75 8.41
CA PRO A 25 11.35 -7.86 9.56
C PRO A 25 12.02 -8.51 10.80
N ASP A 26 12.44 -9.77 10.75
CA ASP A 26 13.12 -10.44 11.84
C ASP A 26 14.65 -10.22 11.79
N ASN A 27 15.17 -9.67 10.68
CA ASN A 27 16.56 -9.28 10.54
C ASN A 27 16.65 -7.79 10.17
N ALA A 28 16.84 -6.96 11.20
CA ALA A 28 16.85 -5.49 11.06
C ALA A 28 18.03 -4.98 10.22
N GLU A 29 19.19 -5.61 10.26
CA GLU A 29 20.36 -5.22 9.47
C GLU A 29 20.12 -5.46 7.98
N THR A 30 19.72 -6.68 7.61
CA THR A 30 19.38 -7.02 6.23
C THR A 30 18.24 -6.15 5.70
N LEU A 31 17.21 -5.91 6.52
CA LEU A 31 16.07 -5.05 6.17
C LEU A 31 16.54 -3.64 5.84
N ASN A 32 17.37 -3.01 6.69
CA ASN A 32 17.86 -1.65 6.45
C ASN A 32 18.76 -1.57 5.23
N ASN A 33 19.64 -2.57 5.03
CA ASN A 33 20.51 -2.62 3.85
C ASN A 33 19.68 -2.68 2.56
N VAL A 34 18.66 -3.52 2.50
CA VAL A 34 17.79 -3.65 1.31
C VAL A 34 17.01 -2.35 1.08
N ILE A 35 16.44 -1.74 2.12
CA ILE A 35 15.72 -0.47 1.99
C ILE A 35 16.65 0.63 1.50
N ASN A 36 17.85 0.76 2.08
CA ASN A 36 18.81 1.77 1.69
C ASN A 36 19.24 1.61 0.23
N GLU A 37 19.58 0.38 -0.20
CA GLU A 37 19.97 0.11 -1.58
C GLU A 37 18.84 0.40 -2.57
N THR A 38 17.59 0.12 -2.18
CA THR A 38 16.42 0.36 -3.03
C THR A 38 16.12 1.85 -3.18
N LEU A 39 16.19 2.60 -2.08
CA LEU A 39 15.75 4.00 -2.08
C LEU A 39 16.86 4.98 -2.45
N LYS A 40 18.13 4.56 -2.54
CA LYS A 40 19.24 5.45 -2.91
C LYS A 40 19.14 6.06 -4.32
N GLU A 41 18.35 5.45 -5.20
CA GLU A 41 18.16 5.92 -6.58
C GLU A 41 17.10 7.03 -6.67
N TYR A 42 16.33 7.26 -5.60
CA TYR A 42 15.27 8.25 -5.55
C TYR A 42 15.69 9.44 -4.69
N HIS A 43 15.36 10.65 -5.15
CA HIS A 43 15.73 11.88 -4.47
C HIS A 43 14.69 12.29 -3.42
N ASN A 44 13.43 12.08 -3.71
CA ASN A 44 12.32 12.48 -2.82
C ASN A 44 11.17 11.46 -2.83
N PRO A 45 11.38 10.23 -2.32
CA PRO A 45 10.33 9.24 -2.23
C PRO A 45 9.29 9.62 -1.16
N LEU A 46 8.01 9.43 -1.48
CA LEU A 46 6.89 9.60 -0.55
C LEU A 46 6.46 8.25 0.03
N LEU A 47 6.50 8.14 1.34
CA LEU A 47 6.03 6.96 2.07
C LEU A 47 4.52 7.05 2.34
N ILE A 48 3.75 6.08 1.87
CA ILE A 48 2.32 5.98 2.18
C ILE A 48 2.14 5.15 3.44
N PHE A 49 2.23 5.85 4.57
CA PHE A 49 2.15 5.27 5.91
C PHE A 49 1.93 6.39 6.94
N PRO A 50 1.21 6.16 8.05
CA PRO A 50 1.09 7.14 9.13
C PRO A 50 2.41 7.27 9.90
N GLY A 51 3.26 8.18 9.46
CA GLY A 51 4.54 8.53 10.09
C GLY A 51 4.49 9.89 10.77
N ASP A 52 5.56 10.22 11.52
CA ASP A 52 5.66 11.50 12.24
C ASP A 52 5.78 12.69 11.28
N ASN A 53 6.32 12.47 10.08
CA ASN A 53 6.46 13.47 9.00
C ASN A 53 5.28 13.42 8.01
N SER A 54 4.07 13.09 8.47
CA SER A 54 2.90 12.97 7.61
C SER A 54 2.41 14.33 7.12
N LEU A 55 2.37 14.48 5.81
CA LEU A 55 1.75 15.61 5.13
C LEU A 55 0.23 15.55 5.27
N ASN A 56 -0.42 16.70 5.44
CA ASN A 56 -1.85 16.77 5.22
C ASN A 56 -2.17 16.80 3.72
N LYS A 57 -3.42 16.52 3.36
CA LYS A 57 -3.84 16.42 1.94
C LYS A 57 -3.51 17.69 1.14
N LYS A 58 -3.69 18.88 1.71
CA LYS A 58 -3.38 20.15 1.03
C LYS A 58 -1.90 20.30 0.74
N ALA A 59 -1.03 20.00 1.72
CA ALA A 59 0.41 20.04 1.54
C ALA A 59 0.87 19.01 0.49
N LEU A 60 0.32 17.80 0.52
CA LEU A 60 0.61 16.77 -0.48
C LEU A 60 0.23 17.25 -1.89
N VAL A 61 -1.00 17.71 -2.10
CA VAL A 61 -1.48 18.16 -3.43
C VAL A 61 -0.62 19.30 -3.97
N ASN A 62 -0.13 20.19 -3.12
CA ASN A 62 0.75 21.29 -3.55
C ASN A 62 2.19 20.86 -3.87
N SER A 63 2.57 19.61 -3.57
CA SER A 63 3.94 19.10 -3.74
C SER A 63 4.02 17.82 -4.56
N LEU A 64 2.95 17.42 -5.25
CA LEU A 64 2.90 16.14 -6.00
C LEU A 64 4.07 15.98 -6.96
N ASP A 65 4.39 17.04 -7.74
CA ASP A 65 5.48 17.01 -8.74
C ASP A 65 6.88 16.92 -8.13
N SER A 66 7.01 17.10 -6.81
CA SER A 66 8.30 16.98 -6.12
C SER A 66 8.68 15.56 -5.79
N PHE A 67 7.74 14.63 -5.82
CA PHE A 67 7.99 13.23 -5.47
C PHE A 67 8.34 12.42 -6.72
N ASP A 68 9.40 11.63 -6.62
CA ASP A 68 9.91 10.78 -7.71
C ASP A 68 9.59 9.28 -7.52
N ALA A 69 9.08 8.90 -6.36
CA ALA A 69 8.62 7.56 -6.07
C ALA A 69 7.54 7.52 -5.00
N LEU A 70 6.65 6.52 -5.07
CA LEU A 70 5.68 6.18 -4.04
C LEU A 70 6.09 4.86 -3.38
N VAL A 71 6.19 4.86 -2.06
CA VAL A 71 6.61 3.72 -1.24
C VAL A 71 5.44 3.21 -0.42
N PHE A 72 5.09 1.93 -0.58
CA PHE A 72 4.05 1.26 0.20
C PHE A 72 4.67 0.08 0.96
N ILE A 73 4.23 -0.12 2.21
CA ILE A 73 4.63 -1.27 3.02
C ILE A 73 3.49 -2.29 3.00
N ASP A 74 3.65 -3.39 2.24
CA ASP A 74 2.65 -4.46 2.16
C ASP A 74 2.80 -5.46 3.31
N GLY A 75 1.68 -5.82 3.91
CA GLY A 75 1.62 -6.81 4.97
C GLY A 75 0.52 -6.55 5.99
N THR A 76 0.48 -7.38 7.03
CA THR A 76 -0.40 -7.10 8.17
C THR A 76 0.07 -5.82 8.88
N TRP A 77 -0.86 -5.12 9.52
CA TRP A 77 -0.55 -3.88 10.25
C TRP A 77 0.60 -4.04 11.26
N LYS A 78 0.64 -5.18 11.96
CA LYS A 78 1.74 -5.53 12.88
C LYS A 78 3.08 -5.64 12.15
N LYS A 79 3.13 -6.30 10.99
CA LYS A 79 4.34 -6.45 10.18
C LYS A 79 4.79 -5.11 9.60
N SER A 80 3.87 -4.34 9.04
CA SER A 80 4.17 -3.03 8.45
C SER A 80 4.71 -2.04 9.48
N LYS A 81 4.13 -1.99 10.68
CA LYS A 81 4.67 -1.21 11.80
C LYS A 81 6.08 -1.65 12.18
N LYS A 82 6.32 -2.96 12.29
CA LYS A 82 7.65 -3.49 12.64
C LYS A 82 8.69 -3.05 11.61
N ILE A 83 8.40 -3.16 10.31
CA ILE A 83 9.28 -2.69 9.22
C ILE A 83 9.55 -1.19 9.36
N PHE A 84 8.51 -0.38 9.53
CA PHE A 84 8.63 1.07 9.67
C PHE A 84 9.52 1.47 10.85
N PHE A 85 9.27 0.94 12.04
CA PHE A 85 10.03 1.30 13.24
C PHE A 85 11.45 0.74 13.27
N GLN A 86 11.77 -0.28 12.50
CA GLN A 86 13.13 -0.80 12.37
C GLN A 86 13.98 -0.04 11.36
N SER A 87 13.37 0.78 10.49
CA SER A 87 14.09 1.54 9.48
C SER A 87 14.13 3.03 9.79
N SER A 88 15.29 3.52 10.19
CA SER A 88 15.51 4.95 10.40
C SER A 88 15.36 5.78 9.11
N LEU A 89 15.59 5.15 7.93
CA LEU A 89 15.38 5.82 6.65
C LEU A 89 13.89 6.02 6.39
N LEU A 90 13.06 4.97 6.54
CA LEU A 90 11.61 5.11 6.34
C LEU A 90 10.99 6.16 7.27
N GLN A 91 11.46 6.24 8.52
CA GLN A 91 10.98 7.22 9.50
C GLN A 91 11.34 8.68 9.14
N LYS A 92 12.38 8.88 8.34
CA LYS A 92 12.81 10.22 7.87
C LYS A 92 12.12 10.68 6.61
N LEU A 93 11.51 9.78 5.84
CA LEU A 93 10.81 10.14 4.62
C LEU A 93 9.61 11.05 4.91
N ASN A 94 9.31 11.93 3.96
CA ASN A 94 7.98 12.52 3.89
C ASN A 94 6.96 11.39 3.79
N SER A 95 5.92 11.45 4.58
CA SER A 95 4.88 10.42 4.56
C SER A 95 3.50 11.03 4.32
N TYR A 96 2.56 10.19 3.93
CA TYR A 96 1.16 10.54 3.81
C TYR A 96 0.29 9.44 4.40
N LYS A 97 -0.59 9.83 5.30
CA LYS A 97 -1.64 8.97 5.84
C LYS A 97 -2.89 9.16 5.01
N ILE A 98 -3.40 8.08 4.40
CA ILE A 98 -4.66 8.13 3.67
C ILE A 98 -5.80 8.36 4.65
N ASP A 99 -6.60 9.42 4.43
CA ASP A 99 -7.81 9.67 5.20
C ASP A 99 -8.95 8.80 4.66
N ILE A 100 -9.39 7.83 5.48
CA ILE A 100 -10.45 6.86 5.13
C ILE A 100 -11.85 7.44 5.45
N GLU A 101 -12.00 8.75 5.63
CA GLU A 101 -13.28 9.38 6.01
C GLU A 101 -14.39 9.22 4.96
N ASN A 102 -14.06 9.01 3.71
CA ASN A 102 -15.01 8.63 2.68
C ASN A 102 -15.00 7.10 2.56
N LYS A 103 -15.85 6.45 3.36
CA LYS A 103 -16.14 5.03 3.27
C LYS A 103 -16.19 4.62 1.81
N SER A 104 -15.18 3.88 1.36
CA SER A 104 -15.33 3.12 0.14
C SER A 104 -16.55 2.22 0.34
N THR A 105 -17.38 2.09 -0.66
CA THR A 105 -18.56 1.22 -0.73
C THR A 105 -18.21 -0.26 -0.55
N TYR A 106 -17.06 -0.57 0.02
CA TYR A 106 -16.51 -1.92 0.21
C TYR A 106 -16.77 -2.48 1.60
N GLU A 107 -17.98 -2.96 1.79
CA GLU A 107 -18.42 -3.72 2.96
C GLU A 107 -17.77 -5.11 3.16
N ILE A 108 -16.61 -5.41 2.57
CA ILE A 108 -16.20 -6.81 2.42
C ILE A 108 -15.12 -7.28 3.38
N ARG A 109 -14.47 -6.41 4.12
CA ARG A 109 -13.57 -6.84 5.19
C ARG A 109 -14.09 -6.44 6.56
N LYS A 110 -14.94 -7.27 7.14
CA LYS A 110 -15.01 -7.42 8.60
C LYS A 110 -13.70 -8.07 9.07
N SER A 111 -12.59 -7.35 9.02
CA SER A 111 -11.45 -7.66 9.85
C SER A 111 -11.67 -6.99 11.20
N SER A 112 -11.17 -7.57 12.26
CA SER A 112 -11.22 -7.08 13.64
C SER A 112 -10.56 -5.71 13.89
N LEU A 113 -10.16 -5.02 12.82
CA LEU A 113 -9.67 -3.64 12.75
C LEU A 113 -10.53 -2.93 11.71
N GLU A 114 -11.50 -2.19 12.16
CA GLU A 114 -12.66 -1.69 11.43
C GLU A 114 -12.39 -0.86 10.17
N TYR A 115 -11.15 -0.46 9.82
CA TYR A 115 -10.86 0.42 8.69
C TYR A 115 -9.43 0.24 8.16
N SER A 116 -9.09 -0.93 7.56
CA SER A 116 -7.81 -1.05 6.86
C SER A 116 -8.02 -1.30 5.37
N LEU A 117 -7.44 -0.44 4.53
CA LEU A 117 -7.36 -0.65 3.08
C LEU A 117 -6.40 -1.81 2.79
N SER A 118 -6.72 -2.60 1.77
CA SER A 118 -5.72 -3.48 1.16
C SER A 118 -4.68 -2.62 0.42
N THR A 119 -3.51 -3.19 0.15
CA THR A 119 -2.44 -2.45 -0.53
C THR A 119 -2.87 -1.91 -1.90
N ILE A 120 -3.66 -2.67 -2.67
CA ILE A 120 -4.16 -2.19 -3.97
C ILE A 120 -5.18 -1.05 -3.83
N GLU A 121 -6.01 -1.07 -2.79
CA GLU A 121 -6.93 0.05 -2.51
C GLU A 121 -6.16 1.29 -2.08
N ALA A 122 -5.13 1.14 -1.24
CA ALA A 122 -4.26 2.23 -0.84
C ALA A 122 -3.53 2.85 -2.04
N VAL A 123 -3.02 2.01 -2.95
CA VAL A 123 -2.40 2.47 -4.21
C VAL A 123 -3.41 3.24 -5.05
N SER A 124 -4.62 2.72 -5.24
CA SER A 124 -5.69 3.39 -5.98
C SER A 124 -6.03 4.76 -5.42
N GLU A 125 -6.20 4.88 -4.09
CA GLU A 125 -6.50 6.15 -3.43
C GLU A 125 -5.40 7.20 -3.64
N VAL A 126 -4.14 6.78 -3.61
CA VAL A 126 -3.01 7.69 -3.83
C VAL A 126 -2.90 8.08 -5.30
N LEU A 127 -3.03 7.15 -6.24
CA LEU A 127 -2.93 7.43 -7.68
C LEU A 127 -3.99 8.44 -8.14
N LYS A 128 -5.19 8.45 -7.57
CA LYS A 128 -6.20 9.48 -7.82
C LYS A 128 -5.73 10.91 -7.51
N LEU A 129 -4.77 11.07 -6.60
CA LEU A 129 -4.19 12.37 -6.27
C LEU A 129 -3.11 12.78 -7.27
N PHE A 130 -2.34 11.82 -7.79
CA PHE A 130 -1.21 12.08 -8.68
C PHE A 130 -1.62 12.15 -10.15
N GLU A 131 -2.70 11.49 -10.54
CA GLU A 131 -3.14 11.42 -11.94
C GLU A 131 -4.63 11.72 -12.06
N THR A 132 -4.98 12.86 -12.63
CA THR A 132 -6.38 13.31 -12.77
C THR A 132 -7.20 12.45 -13.72
N SER A 133 -6.56 11.75 -14.65
CA SER A 133 -7.19 10.81 -15.61
C SER A 133 -7.28 9.38 -15.09
N PHE A 134 -6.84 9.12 -13.86
CA PHE A 134 -6.79 7.78 -13.30
C PHE A 134 -8.21 7.19 -13.10
N ASN A 135 -8.44 6.03 -13.73
CA ASN A 135 -9.70 5.30 -13.62
C ASN A 135 -9.56 4.21 -12.54
N ASP A 136 -10.00 4.51 -11.33
CA ASP A 136 -9.91 3.61 -10.18
C ASP A 136 -10.80 2.37 -10.33
N GLN A 137 -11.94 2.46 -11.02
CA GLN A 137 -12.81 1.31 -11.26
C GLN A 137 -12.14 0.28 -12.17
N GLU A 138 -11.53 0.73 -13.26
CA GLU A 138 -10.78 -0.13 -14.16
C GLU A 138 -9.58 -0.78 -13.47
N PHE A 139 -8.84 0.02 -12.69
CA PHE A 139 -7.68 -0.43 -11.93
C PHE A 139 -8.04 -1.49 -10.89
N LEU A 140 -9.15 -1.33 -10.17
CA LEU A 140 -9.60 -2.25 -9.13
C LEU A 140 -10.40 -3.45 -9.64
N ASN A 141 -10.84 -3.45 -10.90
CA ASN A 141 -11.67 -4.53 -11.46
C ASN A 141 -11.08 -5.94 -11.29
N PRO A 142 -9.77 -6.21 -11.55
CA PRO A 142 -9.16 -7.53 -11.30
C PRO A 142 -9.20 -7.93 -9.81
N PHE A 143 -9.07 -6.97 -8.91
CA PHE A 143 -9.17 -7.19 -7.48
C PHE A 143 -10.60 -7.62 -7.08
N PHE A 144 -11.62 -6.98 -7.64
CA PHE A 144 -13.02 -7.33 -7.37
C PHE A 144 -13.38 -8.71 -7.89
N LYS A 145 -12.91 -9.04 -9.08
CA LYS A 145 -13.08 -10.39 -9.65
C LYS A 145 -12.41 -11.46 -8.77
N MET A 146 -11.24 -11.16 -8.26
CA MET A 146 -10.54 -12.07 -7.32
C MET A 146 -11.37 -12.31 -6.06
N ILE A 147 -11.93 -11.25 -5.46
CA ILE A 147 -12.79 -11.35 -4.27
C ILE A 147 -14.06 -12.17 -4.56
N GLU A 148 -14.69 -11.96 -5.71
CA GLU A 148 -15.88 -12.71 -6.13
C GLU A 148 -15.56 -14.21 -6.25
N ILE A 149 -14.47 -14.56 -6.90
CA ILE A 149 -14.01 -15.96 -6.99
C ILE A 149 -13.78 -16.55 -5.60
N GLN A 150 -13.13 -15.81 -4.69
CA GLN A 150 -12.90 -16.27 -3.32
C GLN A 150 -14.21 -16.56 -2.57
N LYS A 151 -15.21 -15.68 -2.70
CA LYS A 151 -16.52 -15.87 -2.07
C LYS A 151 -17.22 -17.13 -2.57
N ASN A 152 -17.09 -17.42 -3.86
CA ASN A 152 -17.70 -18.60 -4.47
C ASN A 152 -17.00 -19.91 -4.10
N LEU A 153 -15.72 -19.84 -3.70
CA LEU A 153 -14.93 -21.01 -3.27
C LEU A 153 -15.10 -21.35 -1.78
N ILE A 154 -15.64 -20.43 -0.97
CA ILE A 154 -15.94 -20.70 0.45
C ILE A 154 -17.24 -21.52 0.53
N PRO A 155 -17.21 -22.77 1.03
CA PRO A 155 -18.42 -23.55 1.20
C PRO A 155 -19.41 -22.78 2.10
N LYS A 156 -20.64 -22.57 1.63
CA LYS A 156 -21.71 -22.06 2.49
C LYS A 156 -21.82 -23.04 3.67
N LYS A 157 -21.58 -22.56 4.91
CA LYS A 157 -21.88 -23.34 6.10
C LYS A 157 -23.35 -23.78 5.96
N ARG A 158 -23.59 -25.09 5.92
CA ARG A 158 -24.92 -25.63 6.05
C ARG A 158 -25.42 -25.24 7.43
N GLU A 159 -26.50 -24.51 7.48
CA GLU A 159 -27.27 -24.27 8.69
C GLU A 159 -27.83 -25.58 9.22
#